data_c940fe2b3bef9cc4511bdd6b46ccb50a
#
_entry.id   c940fe2b3bef9cc4511bdd6b46ccb50a
#
_cell.length_a   1.000
_cell.length_b   1.000
_cell.length_c   1.000
_cell.angle_alpha   90.00
_cell.angle_beta   90.00
_cell.angle_gamma   90.00
#
_symmetry.space_group_name_H-M   'P 1'
#
loop_
_entity.id
_entity.type
_entity.pdbx_description
1 polymer ?
#
loop_
_entity_poly.entity_id
_entity_poly.type
_entity_poly.pdbx_seq_one_letter_code
_entity_poly.pdbx_strand_id
1 'polypeptide(L)' 'MRSFASASFNIANELEDVCSHLKQELYAANSYMQDSSGQEAISIVSELVEETMVAVNFVRTLAGRIQKSAELLEESDALL' A
#
# COMPACT_ATOMS: atom_id res chain seq x y z
N MET A 1 4.17 13.57 -15.44
CA MET A 1 4.24 12.12 -15.16
C MET A 1 5.10 11.80 -13.94
N ARG A 2 6.29 12.38 -13.81
CA ARG A 2 7.14 12.15 -12.61
C ARG A 2 6.45 12.56 -11.32
N SER A 3 5.77 13.72 -11.31
CA SER A 3 5.02 14.18 -10.13
C SER A 3 3.90 13.22 -9.74
N PHE A 4 3.23 12.65 -10.74
CA PHE A 4 2.19 11.66 -10.50
C PHE A 4 2.76 10.37 -9.93
N ALA A 5 3.87 9.88 -10.47
CA ALA A 5 4.54 8.68 -9.96
C ALA A 5 5.03 8.90 -8.52
N SER A 6 5.65 10.06 -8.24
CA SER A 6 6.12 10.40 -6.91
C SER A 6 4.97 10.48 -5.90
N ALA A 7 3.85 11.13 -6.28
CA ALA A 7 2.66 11.19 -5.43
C ALA A 7 2.09 9.79 -5.16
N SER A 8 2.07 8.93 -6.18
CA SER A 8 1.59 7.55 -6.03
C SER A 8 2.47 6.73 -5.08
N PHE A 9 3.79 6.86 -5.16
CA PHE A 9 4.70 6.23 -4.20
C PHE A 9 4.47 6.73 -2.77
N ASN A 10 4.27 8.03 -2.59
CA ASN A 10 4.02 8.62 -1.27
C ASN A 10 2.72 8.09 -0.67
N ILE A 11 1.65 8.02 -1.45
CA ILE A 11 0.36 7.46 -1.01
C ILE A 11 0.53 5.99 -0.63
N ALA A 12 1.22 5.21 -1.45
CA ALA A 12 1.48 3.80 -1.17
C ALA A 12 2.25 3.63 0.15
N ASN A 13 3.25 4.45 0.39
CA ASN A 13 4.04 4.42 1.62
C ASN A 13 3.19 4.78 2.86
N GLU A 14 2.33 5.79 2.75
CA GLU A 14 1.41 6.18 3.82
C GLU A 14 0.42 5.05 4.13
N LEU A 15 -0.14 4.41 3.10
CA LEU A 15 -1.04 3.27 3.27
C LEU A 15 -0.33 2.08 3.92
N GLU A 16 0.91 1.82 3.54
CA GLU A 16 1.71 0.77 4.17
C GLU A 16 1.90 1.03 5.66
N ASP A 17 2.20 2.29 6.03
CA ASP A 17 2.36 2.68 7.44
C ASP A 17 1.06 2.46 8.22
N VAL A 18 -0.09 2.84 7.64
CA VAL A 18 -1.39 2.60 8.24
C VAL A 18 -1.64 1.10 8.41
N CYS A 19 -1.33 0.29 7.41
CA CYS A 19 -1.48 -1.17 7.48
C CYS A 19 -0.60 -1.77 8.57
N SER A 20 0.64 -1.30 8.72
CA SER A 20 1.55 -1.75 9.76
C SER A 20 1.00 -1.43 11.16
N HIS A 21 0.45 -0.23 11.34
CA HIS A 21 -0.20 0.17 12.58
C HIS A 21 -1.41 -0.70 12.90
N LEU A 22 -2.25 -0.96 11.89
CA LEU A 22 -3.42 -1.82 12.06
C LEU A 22 -3.03 -3.24 12.43
N LYS A 23 -1.96 -3.78 11.84
CA LYS A 23 -1.45 -5.11 12.20
C LYS A 23 -1.03 -5.18 13.67
N GLN A 24 -0.35 -4.15 14.16
CA GLN A 24 0.05 -4.07 15.56
C GLN A 24 -1.16 -4.01 16.48
N GLU A 25 -2.18 -3.21 16.13
CA GLU A 25 -3.41 -3.11 16.91
C GLU A 25 -4.21 -4.42 16.88
N LEU A 26 -4.25 -5.10 15.74
CA LEU A 26 -4.89 -6.42 15.64
C LEU A 26 -4.19 -7.46 16.50
N TYR A 27 -2.87 -7.46 16.52
CA TYR A 27 -2.11 -8.36 17.36
C TYR A 27 -2.41 -8.12 18.84
N ALA A 28 -2.45 -6.86 19.25
CA ALA A 28 -2.81 -6.48 20.62
C ALA A 28 -4.25 -6.87 20.94
N ALA A 29 -5.19 -6.59 20.04
CA ALA A 29 -6.60 -6.92 20.21
C ALA A 29 -6.83 -8.42 20.38
N ASN A 30 -6.08 -9.25 19.66
CA ASN A 30 -6.19 -10.71 19.73
C ASN A 30 -5.89 -11.25 21.15
N SER A 31 -5.14 -10.53 21.94
CA SER A 31 -4.81 -10.95 23.32
C SER A 31 -5.94 -10.71 24.31
N TYR A 32 -6.87 -9.79 24.03
CA TYR A 32 -7.98 -9.45 24.93
C TYR A 32 -9.38 -9.65 24.36
N MET A 33 -9.52 -9.73 23.04
CA MET A 33 -10.81 -9.96 22.37
C MET A 33 -10.99 -11.45 22.06
N GLN A 34 -11.27 -12.22 23.10
CA GLN A 34 -11.29 -13.68 23.03
C GLN A 34 -12.68 -14.26 22.68
N ASP A 35 -13.72 -13.45 22.76
CA ASP A 35 -15.08 -13.89 22.44
C ASP A 35 -15.26 -14.06 20.93
N SER A 36 -16.32 -14.77 20.54
CA SER A 36 -16.56 -15.13 19.14
C SER A 36 -16.78 -13.89 18.26
N SER A 37 -17.49 -12.88 18.75
CA SER A 37 -17.71 -11.62 18.04
C SER A 37 -16.41 -10.84 17.85
N GLY A 38 -15.57 -10.79 18.87
CA GLY A 38 -14.26 -10.14 18.79
C GLY A 38 -13.34 -10.83 17.80
N GLN A 39 -13.30 -12.16 17.80
CA GLN A 39 -12.48 -12.93 16.85
C GLN A 39 -12.97 -12.76 15.41
N GLU A 40 -14.28 -12.70 15.19
CA GLU A 40 -14.85 -12.42 13.88
C GLU A 40 -14.46 -11.04 13.37
N ALA A 41 -14.53 -10.02 14.23
CA ALA A 41 -14.12 -8.66 13.88
C ALA A 41 -12.63 -8.60 13.51
N ILE A 42 -11.78 -9.25 14.28
CA ILE A 42 -10.34 -9.33 14.01
C ILE A 42 -10.08 -9.97 12.65
N SER A 43 -10.79 -11.05 12.34
CA SER A 43 -10.67 -11.76 11.07
C SER A 43 -11.03 -10.86 9.88
N ILE A 44 -12.13 -10.12 9.98
CA ILE A 44 -12.60 -9.21 8.92
C ILE A 44 -11.58 -8.09 8.70
N VAL A 45 -11.08 -7.48 9.76
CA VAL A 45 -10.09 -6.40 9.63
C VAL A 45 -8.76 -6.93 9.11
N SER A 46 -8.36 -8.14 9.51
CA SER A 46 -7.13 -8.78 8.99
C SER A 46 -7.21 -8.99 7.48
N GLU A 47 -8.33 -9.46 6.97
CA GLU A 47 -8.55 -9.61 5.54
C GLU A 47 -8.47 -8.27 4.81
N LEU A 48 -9.08 -7.24 5.38
CA LEU A 48 -9.06 -5.89 4.80
C LEU A 48 -7.63 -5.36 4.71
N VAL A 49 -6.82 -5.56 5.76
CA VAL A 49 -5.41 -5.15 5.77
C VAL A 49 -4.63 -5.87 4.69
N GLU A 50 -4.82 -7.18 4.52
CA GLU A 50 -4.15 -7.95 3.48
C GLU A 50 -4.53 -7.48 2.08
N GLU A 51 -5.81 -7.24 1.83
CA GLU A 51 -6.29 -6.71 0.55
C GLU A 51 -5.72 -5.33 0.27
N THR A 52 -5.63 -4.49 1.29
CA THR A 52 -5.04 -3.15 1.16
C THR A 52 -3.55 -3.24 0.81
N MET A 53 -2.81 -4.18 1.41
CA MET A 53 -1.40 -4.38 1.08
C MET A 53 -1.19 -4.84 -0.36
N VAL A 54 -2.08 -5.68 -0.88
CA VAL A 54 -2.06 -6.07 -2.30
C VAL A 54 -2.26 -4.84 -3.19
N ALA A 55 -3.21 -3.98 -2.85
CA ALA A 55 -3.46 -2.74 -3.58
C ALA A 55 -2.26 -1.79 -3.53
N VAL A 56 -1.62 -1.66 -2.36
CA VAL A 56 -0.41 -0.85 -2.18
C VAL A 56 0.70 -1.32 -3.11
N ASN A 57 0.96 -2.62 -3.15
CA ASN A 57 1.99 -3.19 -4.02
C ASN A 57 1.67 -2.97 -5.50
N PHE A 58 0.40 -3.07 -5.87
CA PHE A 58 -0.07 -2.79 -7.23
C PHE A 58 0.19 -1.33 -7.61
N VAL A 59 -0.14 -0.39 -6.73
CA VAL A 59 0.10 1.04 -6.95
C VAL A 59 1.61 1.31 -7.12
N ARG A 60 2.45 0.71 -6.29
CA ARG A 60 3.90 0.84 -6.40
C ARG A 60 4.41 0.35 -7.75
N THR A 61 3.91 -0.79 -8.20
CA THR A 61 4.29 -1.36 -9.49
C THR A 61 3.91 -0.43 -10.64
N LEU A 62 2.69 0.11 -10.62
CA LEU A 62 2.23 1.07 -11.63
C LEU A 62 3.05 2.35 -11.59
N ALA A 63 3.31 2.89 -10.41
CA ALA A 63 4.11 4.10 -10.25
C ALA A 63 5.53 3.90 -10.80
N GLY A 64 6.12 2.74 -10.57
CA GLY A 64 7.43 2.39 -11.12
C GLY A 64 7.42 2.36 -12.65
N ARG A 65 6.38 1.81 -13.25
CA ARG A 65 6.21 1.79 -14.71
C ARG A 65 6.04 3.19 -15.29
N ILE A 66 5.24 4.03 -14.64
CA ILE A 66 5.02 5.41 -15.06
C ILE A 66 6.34 6.19 -14.99
N GLN A 67 7.08 6.04 -13.91
CA GLN A 67 8.37 6.69 -13.73
C GLN A 67 9.36 6.26 -14.82
N LYS A 68 9.43 4.97 -15.11
CA LYS A 68 10.31 4.45 -16.15
C LYS A 68 9.92 4.96 -17.54
N SER A 69 8.63 5.02 -17.83
CA SER A 69 8.13 5.58 -19.09
C SER A 69 8.52 7.05 -19.24
N ALA A 70 8.39 7.83 -18.18
CA ALA A 70 8.79 9.24 -18.17
C ALA A 70 10.30 9.40 -18.43
N GLU A 71 11.13 8.57 -17.81
CA GLU A 71 12.58 8.57 -18.01
C GLU A 71 12.95 8.23 -19.47
N LEU A 72 12.29 7.24 -20.05
CA LEU A 72 12.51 6.87 -21.46
C LEU A 72 12.12 7.97 -22.42
N LEU A 73 11.03 8.68 -22.15
CA LEU A 73 10.60 9.82 -22.96
C LEU A 73 11.60 10.97 -22.86
N GLU A 74 12.14 11.25 -21.68
CA GLU A 74 13.16 12.27 -21.49
C GLU A 74 14.45 11.93 -22.24
N GLU A 75 14.88 10.66 -22.18
CA GLU A 75 16.04 10.20 -22.94
C GLU A 75 15.82 10.35 -24.44
N SER A 76 14.65 10.01 -24.93
CA SER A 76 14.28 10.14 -26.33
C SER A 76 14.34 11.61 -26.77
N ASP A 77 13.79 12.51 -25.98
CA ASP A 77 13.83 13.95 -26.24
C ASP A 77 15.27 14.50 -26.24
N ALA A 78 16.11 13.99 -25.36
CA ALA A 78 17.51 14.40 -25.29
C ALA A 78 18.30 13.97 -26.53
N LEU A 79 17.90 12.90 -27.21
CA LEU A 79 18.56 12.41 -28.42
C LEU A 79 18.13 13.16 -29.69
N LEU A 80 17.04 13.89 -29.65
CA LEU A 80 16.54 14.67 -30.76
C LEU A 80 17.24 16.06 -30.83
#